data_76dfff9144f59979e725194b0cfccad6
#
_entry.id   76dfff9144f59979e725194b0cfccad6
#
_cell.length_a   1.000
_cell.length_b   1.000
_cell.length_c   1.000
_cell.angle_alpha   90.00
_cell.angle_beta   90.00
_cell.angle_gamma   90.00
#
_symmetry.space_group_name_H-M   'P 1'
#
loop_
_entity.id
_entity.type
_entity.pdbx_description
1 polymer ?
#
loop_
_entity_poly.entity_id
_entity_poly.type
_entity_poly.pdbx_seq_one_letter_code
_entity_poly.pdbx_strand_id
1 'polypeptide(L)'
;MIEGDNIGRIIILELTEHDSSAFEDILSFLSRRPDLKKWELRDEPILSLPRLEINLARRKITSDGREISLTAKEYNIFCLLVANKNRVLTYDQIYEKVWGDFSSGSERETIGFHVRNLRKKLFDTDQEPAYQIESIRDVGYRFQYN
;
A
#
# COMPACT_ATOMS: atom_id res chain seq x y z
N MET A 1 -11.04 -13.44 -20.48
CA MET A 1 -10.76 -13.02 -19.21
C MET A 1 -9.40 -13.42 -18.76
N ILE A 2 -8.87 -12.67 -17.89
CA ILE A 2 -7.52 -12.77 -17.69
C ILE A 2 -7.10 -13.03 -16.34
N GLU A 3 -7.95 -13.45 -15.54
CA GLU A 3 -7.68 -13.59 -14.15
C GLU A 3 -6.37 -14.24 -13.84
N GLY A 4 -5.97 -15.15 -14.66
CA GLY A 4 -4.76 -15.86 -14.39
C GLY A 4 -3.51 -15.04 -14.46
N ASP A 5 -3.56 -13.97 -15.17
CA ASP A 5 -2.37 -13.21 -15.39
C ASP A 5 -1.96 -12.43 -14.20
N ASN A 6 -2.91 -12.05 -13.38
CA ASN A 6 -2.59 -11.52 -12.10
C ASN A 6 -1.68 -10.34 -12.02
N ILE A 7 -1.50 -9.65 -13.11
CA ILE A 7 -0.76 -8.43 -13.04
C ILE A 7 -1.77 -7.36 -12.77
N GLY A 8 -2.52 -7.53 -11.73
CA GLY A 8 -3.58 -6.61 -11.40
C GLY A 8 -3.06 -5.25 -11.05
N ARG A 9 -3.80 -4.25 -11.48
CA ARG A 9 -3.56 -2.87 -11.07
C ARG A 9 -4.83 -2.39 -10.39
N ILE A 10 -4.64 -1.69 -9.30
CA ILE A 10 -5.75 -1.14 -8.54
C ILE A 10 -5.62 0.36 -8.55
N ILE A 11 -6.71 1.04 -8.88
CA ILE A 11 -6.77 2.50 -8.80
C ILE A 11 -7.77 2.83 -7.70
N ILE A 12 -7.34 3.62 -6.75
CA ILE A 12 -8.21 4.13 -5.70
C ILE A 12 -8.37 5.61 -5.93
N LEU A 13 -9.61 6.07 -6.08
CA LEU A 13 -9.92 7.47 -6.29
C LEU A 13 -10.79 7.95 -5.13
N GLU A 14 -10.39 9.04 -4.54
CA GLU A 14 -11.19 9.71 -3.54
C GLU A 14 -11.62 11.04 -4.12
N LEU A 15 -12.92 11.23 -4.26
CA LEU A 15 -13.49 12.43 -4.86
C LEU A 15 -14.32 13.15 -3.82
N THR A 16 -14.26 14.47 -3.86
CA THR A 16 -15.04 15.31 -2.94
C THR A 16 -16.42 15.58 -3.55
N GLU A 17 -17.27 16.21 -2.78
CA GLU A 17 -18.60 16.58 -3.26
C GLU A 17 -18.54 17.52 -4.47
N HIS A 18 -17.46 18.25 -4.60
CA HIS A 18 -17.30 19.16 -5.75
C HIS A 18 -16.91 18.42 -7.02
N ASP A 19 -16.57 17.14 -6.91
CA ASP A 19 -16.13 16.33 -8.03
C ASP A 19 -17.21 15.38 -8.54
N SER A 20 -18.47 15.67 -8.27
CA SER A 20 -19.57 14.76 -8.64
C SER A 20 -19.62 14.47 -10.13
N SER A 21 -19.33 15.47 -10.95
CA SER A 21 -19.31 15.30 -12.39
C SER A 21 -18.21 14.32 -12.82
N ALA A 22 -17.02 14.46 -12.25
CA ALA A 22 -15.92 13.53 -12.51
C ALA A 22 -16.27 12.13 -12.05
N PHE A 23 -16.92 11.99 -10.89
CA PHE A 23 -17.34 10.70 -10.38
C PHE A 23 -18.31 10.00 -11.34
N GLU A 24 -19.30 10.72 -11.83
CA GLU A 24 -20.26 10.17 -12.78
C GLU A 24 -19.60 9.77 -14.10
N ASP A 25 -18.66 10.55 -14.59
CA ASP A 25 -17.93 10.24 -15.82
C ASP A 25 -17.12 8.96 -15.66
N ILE A 26 -16.47 8.78 -14.51
CA ILE A 26 -15.68 7.59 -14.22
C ILE A 26 -16.57 6.37 -14.13
N LEU A 27 -17.70 6.48 -13.42
CA LEU A 27 -18.64 5.38 -13.31
C LEU A 27 -19.22 5.00 -14.68
N SER A 28 -19.51 5.99 -15.50
CA SER A 28 -20.01 5.76 -16.86
C SER A 28 -18.99 5.02 -17.71
N PHE A 29 -17.74 5.39 -17.61
CA PHE A 29 -16.66 4.71 -18.31
C PHE A 29 -16.54 3.25 -17.83
N LEU A 30 -16.55 3.04 -16.54
CA LEU A 30 -16.40 1.70 -15.95
C LEU A 30 -17.58 0.79 -16.31
N SER A 31 -18.79 1.34 -16.45
CA SER A 31 -19.97 0.55 -16.80
C SER A 31 -19.89 -0.03 -18.20
N ARG A 32 -19.08 0.56 -19.07
CA ARG A 32 -18.85 0.06 -20.42
C ARG A 32 -17.72 -0.96 -20.52
N ARG A 33 -17.05 -1.24 -19.40
CA ARG A 33 -15.91 -2.16 -19.36
C ARG A 33 -16.22 -3.28 -18.40
N PRO A 34 -16.93 -4.31 -18.84
CA PRO A 34 -17.30 -5.42 -17.93
C PRO A 34 -16.10 -6.25 -17.48
N ASP A 35 -14.95 -6.08 -18.13
CA ASP A 35 -13.71 -6.76 -17.74
C ASP A 35 -13.09 -6.12 -16.50
N LEU A 36 -13.58 -4.98 -16.04
CA LEU A 36 -13.04 -4.31 -14.87
C LEU A 36 -13.92 -4.60 -13.65
N LYS A 37 -13.29 -4.91 -12.56
CA LYS A 37 -13.98 -5.04 -11.28
C LYS A 37 -14.05 -3.68 -10.63
N LYS A 38 -15.23 -3.36 -10.15
CA LYS A 38 -15.48 -2.09 -9.50
C LYS A 38 -16.04 -2.33 -8.12
N TRP A 39 -15.42 -1.75 -7.13
CA TRP A 39 -15.98 -1.71 -5.78
C TRP A 39 -16.17 -0.25 -5.39
N GLU A 40 -17.41 0.08 -5.02
CA GLU A 40 -17.71 1.40 -4.53
C GLU A 40 -17.52 1.40 -3.02
N LEU A 41 -16.51 2.11 -2.57
CA LEU A 41 -16.22 2.22 -1.15
C LEU A 41 -16.76 3.56 -0.67
N ARG A 42 -17.94 3.54 -0.09
CA ARG A 42 -18.60 4.80 0.28
C ARG A 42 -18.14 5.35 1.61
N ASP A 43 -17.95 4.47 2.57
CA ASP A 43 -17.71 4.90 3.93
C ASP A 43 -16.29 4.71 4.41
N GLU A 44 -15.71 3.55 4.17
CA GLU A 44 -14.37 3.23 4.63
C GLU A 44 -13.60 2.50 3.54
N PRO A 45 -12.71 3.19 2.83
CA PRO A 45 -11.88 2.52 1.84
C PRO A 45 -10.96 1.52 2.53
N ILE A 46 -11.15 0.25 2.20
CA ILE A 46 -10.36 -0.84 2.76
C ILE A 46 -9.59 -1.53 1.65
N LEU A 47 -8.29 -1.65 1.85
CA LEU A 47 -7.44 -2.40 0.95
C LEU A 47 -7.18 -3.76 1.58
N SER A 48 -7.63 -4.81 0.92
CA SER A 48 -7.48 -6.16 1.43
C SER A 48 -6.32 -6.89 0.78
N LEU A 49 -5.47 -7.45 1.61
CA LEU A 49 -4.38 -8.32 1.22
C LEU A 49 -4.61 -9.66 1.93
N PRO A 50 -3.94 -10.73 1.53
CA PRO A 50 -4.10 -12.00 2.24
C PRO A 50 -3.82 -11.82 3.74
N ARG A 51 -4.81 -12.13 4.56
CA ARG A 51 -4.74 -12.05 6.01
C ARG A 51 -4.49 -10.66 6.58
N LEU A 52 -4.62 -9.62 5.75
CA LEU A 52 -4.33 -8.26 6.20
C LEU A 52 -5.31 -7.29 5.56
N GLU A 53 -5.81 -6.38 6.35
CA GLU A 53 -6.67 -5.31 5.87
C GLU A 53 -6.10 -3.96 6.25
N ILE A 54 -6.12 -3.03 5.32
CA ILE A 54 -5.69 -1.66 5.56
C ILE A 54 -6.89 -0.76 5.39
N ASN A 55 -7.31 -0.12 6.48
CA ASN A 55 -8.37 0.86 6.44
C ASN A 55 -7.74 2.22 6.20
N LEU A 56 -7.87 2.72 4.98
CA LEU A 56 -7.20 3.96 4.56
C LEU A 56 -7.77 5.19 5.23
N ALA A 57 -9.06 5.18 5.52
CA ALA A 57 -9.70 6.32 6.18
C ALA A 57 -9.24 6.46 7.62
N ARG A 58 -9.12 5.36 8.32
CA ARG A 58 -8.73 5.36 9.73
C ARG A 58 -7.23 5.18 9.95
N ARG A 59 -6.49 4.91 8.88
CA ARG A 59 -5.05 4.63 8.92
C ARG A 59 -4.75 3.48 9.88
N LYS A 60 -5.54 2.40 9.76
CA LYS A 60 -5.41 1.23 10.62
C LYS A 60 -5.14 -0.01 9.81
N ILE A 61 -4.37 -0.90 10.39
CA ILE A 61 -4.04 -2.18 9.77
C ILE A 61 -4.48 -3.28 10.71
N THR A 62 -5.15 -4.29 10.15
CA THR A 62 -5.62 -5.44 10.90
C THR A 62 -5.08 -6.72 10.25
N SER A 63 -4.52 -7.60 11.05
CA SER A 63 -4.05 -8.90 10.59
C SER A 63 -4.80 -9.98 11.35
N ASP A 64 -5.50 -10.84 10.62
CA ASP A 64 -6.31 -11.92 11.21
C ASP A 64 -7.25 -11.39 12.30
N GLY A 65 -7.88 -10.25 12.04
CA GLY A 65 -8.82 -9.64 12.97
C GLY A 65 -8.20 -8.86 14.10
N ARG A 66 -6.88 -8.82 14.19
CA ARG A 66 -6.17 -8.12 15.25
C ARG A 66 -5.51 -6.86 14.74
N GLU A 67 -5.75 -5.75 15.41
CA GLU A 67 -5.18 -4.47 15.02
C GLU A 67 -3.68 -4.45 15.26
N ILE A 68 -2.95 -3.92 14.28
CA ILE A 68 -1.51 -3.72 14.39
C ILE A 68 -1.27 -2.21 14.50
N SER A 69 -0.67 -1.78 15.61
CA SER A 69 -0.38 -0.37 15.83
C SER A 69 0.93 0.01 15.17
N LEU A 70 0.86 0.91 14.21
CA LEU A 70 2.03 1.44 13.53
C LEU A 70 2.19 2.92 13.82
N THR A 71 3.43 3.39 13.82
CA THR A 71 3.67 4.83 13.82
C THR A 71 3.26 5.42 12.48
N ALA A 72 3.12 6.75 12.42
CA ALA A 72 2.75 7.41 11.17
C ALA A 72 3.74 7.11 10.05
N LYS A 73 5.03 7.12 10.33
CA LYS A 73 6.05 6.84 9.32
C LYS A 73 6.02 5.37 8.87
N GLU A 74 5.85 4.46 9.80
CA GLU A 74 5.71 3.03 9.47
C GLU A 74 4.51 2.78 8.58
N TYR A 75 3.37 3.37 8.93
CA TYR A 75 2.16 3.25 8.14
C TYR A 75 2.37 3.81 6.73
N ASN A 76 2.95 5.01 6.62
CA ASN A 76 3.17 5.64 5.33
C ASN A 76 4.11 4.84 4.44
N ILE A 77 5.18 4.31 5.02
CA ILE A 77 6.11 3.45 4.28
C ILE A 77 5.39 2.20 3.79
N PHE A 78 4.63 1.56 4.66
CA PHE A 78 3.95 0.33 4.30
C PHE A 78 2.94 0.55 3.18
N CYS A 79 2.10 1.57 3.29
CA CYS A 79 1.13 1.89 2.25
C CYS A 79 1.79 2.22 0.92
N LEU A 80 2.91 2.95 0.96
CA LEU A 80 3.65 3.26 -0.25
C LEU A 80 4.18 2.00 -0.94
N LEU A 81 4.73 1.08 -0.16
CA LEU A 81 5.25 -0.18 -0.68
C LEU A 81 4.14 -1.07 -1.24
N VAL A 82 3.01 -1.16 -0.54
CA VAL A 82 1.86 -1.95 -0.98
C VAL A 82 1.28 -1.39 -2.28
N ALA A 83 1.16 -0.08 -2.37
CA ALA A 83 0.65 0.58 -3.58
C ALA A 83 1.55 0.34 -4.78
N ASN A 84 2.83 0.04 -4.54
CA ASN A 84 3.81 -0.24 -5.58
C ASN A 84 4.30 -1.69 -5.52
N LYS A 85 3.43 -2.60 -5.15
CA LYS A 85 3.81 -4.01 -4.96
C LYS A 85 4.55 -4.56 -6.18
N ASN A 86 5.49 -5.43 -5.91
CA ASN A 86 6.36 -6.08 -6.90
C ASN A 86 7.34 -5.12 -7.59
N ARG A 87 7.40 -3.87 -7.13
CA ARG A 87 8.35 -2.89 -7.69
C ARG A 87 9.33 -2.48 -6.61
N VAL A 88 10.58 -2.31 -7.02
CA VAL A 88 11.61 -1.81 -6.12
C VAL A 88 11.47 -0.30 -6.00
N LEU A 89 11.38 0.20 -4.78
CA LEU A 89 11.43 1.63 -4.51
C LEU A 89 12.79 1.94 -3.89
N THR A 90 13.46 2.95 -4.44
CA THR A 90 14.77 3.35 -3.93
C THR A 90 14.63 4.09 -2.60
N TYR A 91 15.70 4.18 -1.86
CA TYR A 91 15.71 4.95 -0.61
C TYR A 91 15.26 6.38 -0.85
N ASP A 92 15.73 7.00 -1.93
CA ASP A 92 15.35 8.37 -2.25
C ASP A 92 13.87 8.50 -2.57
N GLN A 93 13.32 7.57 -3.33
CA GLN A 93 11.90 7.58 -3.66
C GLN A 93 11.03 7.44 -2.41
N ILE A 94 11.40 6.54 -1.52
CA ILE A 94 10.66 6.34 -0.26
C ILE A 94 10.77 7.60 0.60
N TYR A 95 11.96 8.15 0.72
CA TYR A 95 12.18 9.32 1.56
C TYR A 95 11.40 10.52 1.07
N GLU A 96 11.45 10.81 -0.21
CA GLU A 96 10.73 11.93 -0.79
C GLU A 96 9.22 11.79 -0.60
N LYS A 97 8.69 10.60 -0.81
CA LYS A 97 7.24 10.38 -0.70
C LYS A 97 6.76 10.41 0.74
N VAL A 98 7.52 9.88 1.67
CA VAL A 98 7.08 9.76 3.06
C VAL A 98 7.42 11.00 3.88
N TRP A 99 8.59 11.58 3.67
CA TRP A 99 9.00 12.76 4.39
C TRP A 99 8.70 14.07 3.67
N GLY A 100 8.48 13.99 2.35
CA GLY A 100 8.15 15.18 1.58
C GLY A 100 9.32 16.10 1.35
N ASP A 101 10.53 15.62 1.46
CA ASP A 101 11.74 16.43 1.38
C ASP A 101 12.82 15.66 0.63
N PHE A 102 13.86 16.37 0.22
CA PHE A 102 14.98 15.71 -0.44
C PHE A 102 15.84 14.96 0.57
N SER A 103 16.48 13.91 0.12
CA SER A 103 17.34 13.14 0.99
C SER A 103 18.55 13.95 1.41
N SER A 104 18.95 13.77 2.67
CA SER A 104 20.08 14.50 3.25
C SER A 104 21.32 13.62 3.42
N GLY A 105 21.32 12.42 2.89
CA GLY A 105 22.40 11.47 3.04
C GLY A 105 22.19 10.45 4.14
N SER A 106 21.19 10.60 4.98
CA SER A 106 20.88 9.66 6.06
C SER A 106 19.59 8.90 5.84
N GLU A 107 19.00 9.00 4.66
CA GLU A 107 17.70 8.38 4.36
C GLU A 107 17.76 6.86 4.49
N ARG A 108 18.86 6.25 4.13
CA ARG A 108 19.01 4.80 4.21
C ARG A 108 18.88 4.28 5.63
N GLU A 109 19.57 4.92 6.56
CA GLU A 109 19.51 4.55 7.98
C GLU A 109 18.15 4.86 8.57
N THR A 110 17.60 5.99 8.23
CA THR A 110 16.28 6.42 8.73
C THR A 110 15.20 5.45 8.27
N ILE A 111 15.15 5.15 6.98
CA ILE A 111 14.17 4.22 6.44
C ILE A 111 14.40 2.82 7.03
N GLY A 112 15.66 2.39 7.11
CA GLY A 112 15.99 1.08 7.65
C GLY A 112 15.50 0.88 9.08
N PHE A 113 15.57 1.91 9.90
CA PHE A 113 15.06 1.88 11.26
C PHE A 113 13.55 1.62 11.26
N HIS A 114 12.81 2.38 10.44
CA HIS A 114 11.36 2.22 10.38
C HIS A 114 10.95 0.87 9.77
N VAL A 115 11.64 0.42 8.75
CA VAL A 115 11.34 -0.87 8.12
C VAL A 115 11.61 -2.03 9.07
N ARG A 116 12.65 -1.94 9.87
CA ARG A 116 12.93 -2.97 10.88
C ARG A 116 11.79 -3.09 11.88
N ASN A 117 11.32 -1.96 12.37
CA ASN A 117 10.21 -1.94 13.32
C ASN A 117 8.91 -2.39 12.67
N LEU A 118 8.69 -1.97 11.42
CA LEU A 118 7.52 -2.37 10.65
C LEU A 118 7.49 -3.89 10.46
N ARG A 119 8.61 -4.48 10.08
CA ARG A 119 8.71 -5.94 9.92
C ARG A 119 8.39 -6.68 11.21
N LYS A 120 8.89 -6.19 12.33
CA LYS A 120 8.59 -6.80 13.63
C LYS A 120 7.10 -6.79 13.91
N LYS A 121 6.45 -5.68 13.68
CA LYS A 121 5.03 -5.54 13.99
C LYS A 121 4.15 -6.37 13.06
N LEU A 122 4.54 -6.49 11.80
CA LEU A 122 3.74 -7.21 10.81
C LEU A 122 3.99 -8.72 10.82
N PHE A 123 5.22 -9.14 11.06
CA PHE A 123 5.61 -10.53 10.79
C PHE A 123 6.12 -11.31 11.98
N ASP A 124 6.26 -10.67 13.12
CA ASP A 124 6.91 -11.30 14.29
C ASP A 124 6.21 -12.56 14.76
N THR A 125 4.89 -12.63 14.63
CA THR A 125 4.11 -13.77 15.07
C THR A 125 3.73 -14.72 13.94
N ASP A 126 4.06 -14.37 12.69
CA ASP A 126 3.70 -15.18 11.55
C ASP A 126 4.95 -15.87 11.01
N GLN A 127 4.99 -17.18 11.12
CA GLN A 127 6.14 -17.96 10.68
C GLN A 127 6.17 -18.17 9.17
N GLU A 128 5.03 -18.06 8.52
CA GLU A 128 4.94 -18.22 7.08
C GLU A 128 4.06 -17.11 6.50
N PRO A 129 4.56 -15.88 6.49
CA PRO A 129 3.76 -14.78 5.98
C PRO A 129 3.51 -14.91 4.48
N ALA A 130 2.32 -14.51 4.05
CA ALA A 130 1.93 -14.58 2.64
C ALA A 130 2.65 -13.53 1.79
N TYR A 131 3.31 -12.58 2.42
CA TYR A 131 3.99 -11.49 1.74
C TYR A 131 5.19 -11.05 2.57
N GLN A 132 6.07 -10.27 1.96
CA GLN A 132 7.25 -9.78 2.66
C GLN A 132 7.67 -8.41 2.14
N ILE A 133 8.42 -7.70 2.97
CA ILE A 133 9.13 -6.49 2.56
C ILE A 133 10.58 -6.91 2.36
N GLU A 134 10.98 -6.98 1.10
CA GLU A 134 12.31 -7.45 0.74
C GLU A 134 13.30 -6.29 0.67
N SER A 135 14.47 -6.47 1.24
CA SER A 135 15.56 -5.51 1.09
C SER A 135 16.29 -5.79 -0.21
N ILE A 136 16.42 -4.77 -1.05
CA ILE A 136 17.23 -4.86 -2.26
C ILE A 136 18.52 -4.13 -1.94
N ARG A 137 19.59 -4.89 -1.81
CA ARG A 137 20.86 -4.40 -1.31
C ARG A 137 21.33 -3.16 -2.07
N ASP A 138 21.66 -2.12 -1.31
CA ASP A 138 22.14 -0.84 -1.82
C ASP A 138 21.18 -0.08 -2.72
N VAL A 139 19.91 -0.50 -2.80
CA VAL A 139 18.92 0.13 -3.66
C VAL A 139 17.71 0.62 -2.87
N GLY A 140 17.03 -0.26 -2.15
CA GLY A 140 15.82 0.10 -1.45
C GLY A 140 15.02 -1.13 -1.00
N TYR A 141 13.71 -1.06 -1.16
CA TYR A 141 12.81 -2.11 -0.70
C TYR A 141 11.74 -2.44 -1.72
N ARG A 142 11.19 -3.63 -1.60
CA ARG A 142 10.11 -4.10 -2.45
C ARG A 142 9.12 -4.90 -1.62
N PHE A 143 7.83 -4.60 -1.76
CA PHE A 143 6.78 -5.43 -1.19
C PHE A 143 6.39 -6.48 -2.21
N GLN A 144 6.32 -7.75 -1.80
CA GLN A 144 5.91 -8.81 -2.71
C GLN A 144 5.23 -9.94 -1.96
N TYR A 145 4.41 -10.69 -2.67
CA TYR A 145 3.81 -11.91 -2.13
C TYR A 145 4.82 -13.05 -2.19
N ASN A 146 4.74 -13.91 -1.23
CA ASN A 146 5.57 -15.12 -1.20
C ASN A 146 5.02 -16.19 -2.14
#